data_9ea9780c8244f898394d9ad7fe827246
#
_entry.id   9ea9780c8244f898394d9ad7fe827246
#
_cell.length_a   1.000
_cell.length_b   1.000
_cell.length_c   1.000
_cell.angle_alpha   90.00
_cell.angle_beta   90.00
_cell.angle_gamma   90.00
#
_symmetry.space_group_name_H-M   'P 1'
#
loop_
_entity.id
_entity.type
_entity.pdbx_description
1 polymer ?
#
loop_
_entity_poly.entity_id
_entity_poly.type
_entity_poly.pdbx_seq_one_letter_code
_entity_poly.pdbx_strand_id
1 'polypeptide(L)'
;MDNTGDKMIQRLENLIERIEDENSWDFGFASSLRDQVKEGRSLSPRQIEILEKSEGNYSDAVLAAHKGWEEAWTEEHAKRLQIVAAYYYRNGYFQSIVASTMADSDWIPTQKQYSAITGNKFAQAVLTNSLDEPKFAAASMAEFRKAARVSYGLRGKPALILRALPEVLTHAKGGKRYEVLPVGSATPVTCEERDLKKARKRKNTK
;
A
#
# COMPACT_ATOMS: atom_id res chain seq x y z
N MET A 1 -44.17 6.74 28.90
CA MET A 1 -42.92 7.27 28.30
C MET A 1 -42.16 6.11 27.80
N ASP A 2 -41.88 6.10 26.51
CA ASP A 2 -41.44 4.86 25.80
C ASP A 2 -39.93 4.64 26.04
N ASN A 3 -39.64 3.80 27.03
CA ASN A 3 -38.25 3.45 27.46
C ASN A 3 -37.41 2.81 26.33
N THR A 4 -38.05 2.42 25.23
CA THR A 4 -37.37 1.78 24.09
C THR A 4 -36.68 2.80 23.16
N GLY A 5 -37.35 3.93 22.91
CA GLY A 5 -36.80 5.01 22.11
C GLY A 5 -35.57 5.66 22.77
N ASP A 6 -35.67 5.96 24.07
CA ASP A 6 -34.58 6.56 24.84
C ASP A 6 -33.33 5.65 24.90
N LYS A 7 -33.54 4.34 25.06
CA LYS A 7 -32.43 3.36 25.01
C LYS A 7 -31.76 3.31 23.65
N MET A 8 -32.53 3.41 22.57
CA MET A 8 -31.97 3.39 21.22
C MET A 8 -31.19 4.69 20.94
N ILE A 9 -31.69 5.83 21.38
CA ILE A 9 -30.98 7.10 21.27
C ILE A 9 -29.64 7.02 22.01
N GLN A 10 -29.62 6.58 23.27
CA GLN A 10 -28.41 6.42 24.05
C GLN A 10 -27.40 5.45 23.38
N ARG A 11 -27.89 4.36 22.80
CA ARG A 11 -27.05 3.40 22.06
C ARG A 11 -26.38 4.07 20.84
N LEU A 12 -27.12 4.85 20.08
CA LEU A 12 -26.61 5.58 18.92
C LEU A 12 -25.64 6.72 19.31
N GLU A 13 -25.92 7.45 20.38
CA GLU A 13 -25.02 8.47 20.92
C GLU A 13 -23.70 7.86 21.38
N ASN A 14 -23.72 6.74 22.10
CA ASN A 14 -22.52 6.01 22.49
C ASN A 14 -21.68 5.55 21.28
N LEU A 15 -22.32 5.14 20.17
CA LEU A 15 -21.61 4.79 18.95
C LEU A 15 -20.98 6.02 18.29
N ILE A 16 -21.72 7.13 18.19
CA ILE A 16 -21.24 8.40 17.61
C ILE A 16 -20.02 8.92 18.36
N GLU A 17 -20.04 8.88 19.70
CA GLU A 17 -18.90 9.30 20.54
C GLU A 17 -17.62 8.46 20.31
N ARG A 18 -17.76 7.22 19.86
CA ARG A 18 -16.62 6.31 19.59
C ARG A 18 -16.03 6.48 18.18
N ILE A 19 -16.75 7.17 17.29
CA ILE A 19 -16.30 7.38 15.91
C ILE A 19 -15.53 8.71 15.84
N GLU A 20 -14.21 8.64 15.70
CA GLU A 20 -13.34 9.83 15.64
C GLU A 20 -13.49 10.60 14.32
N ASP A 21 -13.73 9.92 13.20
CA ASP A 21 -13.89 10.55 11.88
C ASP A 21 -15.36 10.93 11.63
N GLU A 22 -15.68 12.20 11.87
CA GLU A 22 -17.01 12.76 11.62
C GLU A 22 -17.42 12.76 10.14
N ASN A 23 -16.48 12.60 9.21
CA ASN A 23 -16.76 12.49 7.78
C ASN A 23 -16.98 11.04 7.34
N SER A 24 -16.82 10.08 8.25
CA SER A 24 -17.02 8.68 7.92
C SER A 24 -18.49 8.36 7.64
N TRP A 25 -18.71 7.34 6.81
CA TRP A 25 -20.05 6.84 6.54
C TRP A 25 -20.75 6.36 7.82
N ASP A 26 -20.03 5.67 8.72
CA ASP A 26 -20.56 5.16 9.99
C ASP A 26 -21.08 6.29 10.89
N PHE A 27 -20.35 7.42 10.99
CA PHE A 27 -20.78 8.61 11.74
C PHE A 27 -22.05 9.20 11.13
N GLY A 28 -22.10 9.43 9.83
CA GLY A 28 -23.26 9.95 9.13
C GLY A 28 -24.47 9.03 9.26
N PHE A 29 -24.27 7.72 9.16
CA PHE A 29 -25.31 6.72 9.32
C PHE A 29 -25.89 6.71 10.75
N ALA A 30 -25.04 6.62 11.78
CA ALA A 30 -25.46 6.62 13.17
C ALA A 30 -26.20 7.92 13.55
N SER A 31 -25.70 9.07 13.09
CA SER A 31 -26.36 10.38 13.30
C SER A 31 -27.71 10.45 12.65
N SER A 32 -27.86 9.97 11.41
CA SER A 32 -29.16 9.90 10.72
C SER A 32 -30.16 9.00 11.43
N LEU A 33 -29.71 7.82 11.93
CA LEU A 33 -30.60 6.93 12.70
C LEU A 33 -31.04 7.56 14.04
N ARG A 34 -30.12 8.24 14.75
CA ARG A 34 -30.45 8.96 15.98
C ARG A 34 -31.55 9.99 15.73
N ASP A 35 -31.43 10.76 14.67
CA ASP A 35 -32.42 11.81 14.35
C ASP A 35 -33.77 11.19 13.96
N GLN A 36 -33.79 10.06 13.22
CA GLN A 36 -35.01 9.30 12.95
C GLN A 36 -35.73 8.84 14.24
N VAL A 37 -34.97 8.31 15.20
CA VAL A 37 -35.54 7.84 16.48
C VAL A 37 -36.02 9.03 17.32
N LYS A 38 -35.32 10.17 17.35
CA LYS A 38 -35.75 11.41 18.00
C LYS A 38 -37.06 11.96 17.43
N GLU A 39 -37.29 11.74 16.12
CA GLU A 39 -38.57 12.09 15.47
C GLU A 39 -39.70 11.06 15.72
N GLY A 40 -39.47 10.06 16.56
CA GLY A 40 -40.44 9.04 16.89
C GLY A 40 -40.58 7.91 15.84
N ARG A 41 -39.70 7.82 14.88
CA ARG A 41 -39.66 6.78 13.86
C ARG A 41 -38.92 5.54 14.35
N SER A 42 -39.45 4.35 14.13
CA SER A 42 -38.76 3.09 14.44
C SER A 42 -37.75 2.72 13.35
N LEU A 43 -36.68 2.04 13.75
CA LEU A 43 -35.68 1.53 12.83
C LEU A 43 -36.13 0.23 12.17
N SER A 44 -35.80 0.07 10.88
CA SER A 44 -36.06 -1.17 10.17
C SER A 44 -35.09 -2.30 10.62
N PRO A 45 -35.44 -3.58 10.43
CA PRO A 45 -34.54 -4.70 10.73
C PRO A 45 -33.17 -4.57 10.05
N ARG A 46 -33.13 -4.06 8.82
CA ARG A 46 -31.89 -3.85 8.08
C ARG A 46 -31.02 -2.74 8.68
N GLN A 47 -31.65 -1.67 9.18
CA GLN A 47 -30.92 -0.59 9.87
C GLN A 47 -30.33 -1.11 11.19
N ILE A 48 -31.04 -1.94 11.91
CA ILE A 48 -30.56 -2.57 13.16
C ILE A 48 -29.37 -3.49 12.87
N GLU A 49 -29.45 -4.33 11.85
CA GLU A 49 -28.34 -5.21 11.44
C GLU A 49 -27.06 -4.43 11.11
N ILE A 50 -27.19 -3.32 10.38
CA ILE A 50 -26.07 -2.46 10.04
C ILE A 50 -25.51 -1.76 11.29
N LEU A 51 -26.39 -1.29 12.17
CA LEU A 51 -25.99 -0.68 13.45
C LEU A 51 -25.18 -1.65 14.31
N GLU A 52 -25.63 -2.90 14.46
CA GLU A 52 -24.92 -3.93 15.20
C GLU A 52 -23.54 -4.24 14.62
N LYS A 53 -23.43 -4.22 13.29
CA LYS A 53 -22.15 -4.37 12.61
C LYS A 53 -21.21 -3.20 12.86
N SER A 54 -21.72 -1.96 12.81
CA SER A 54 -20.94 -0.76 13.10
C SER A 54 -20.49 -0.75 14.56
N GLU A 55 -21.37 -1.07 15.52
CA GLU A 55 -20.98 -1.21 16.93
C GLU A 55 -19.87 -2.24 17.15
N GLY A 56 -19.93 -3.37 16.44
CA GLY A 56 -18.85 -4.36 16.45
C GLY A 56 -17.50 -3.79 16.01
N ASN A 57 -17.50 -2.91 15.00
CA ASN A 57 -16.29 -2.24 14.49
C ASN A 57 -15.70 -1.23 15.50
N TYR A 58 -16.54 -0.64 16.37
CA TYR A 58 -16.16 0.35 17.39
C TYR A 58 -16.27 -0.23 18.81
N SER A 59 -16.22 -1.55 18.98
CA SER A 59 -16.19 -2.18 20.31
C SER A 59 -14.89 -1.85 21.03
N ASP A 60 -14.90 -1.87 22.39
CA ASP A 60 -13.72 -1.59 23.21
C ASP A 60 -12.54 -2.46 22.85
N ALA A 61 -12.78 -3.74 22.51
CA ALA A 61 -11.74 -4.68 22.09
C ALA A 61 -11.09 -4.28 20.76
N VAL A 62 -11.89 -3.80 19.79
CA VAL A 62 -11.40 -3.36 18.48
C VAL A 62 -10.62 -2.06 18.62
N LEU A 63 -11.14 -1.09 19.40
CA LEU A 63 -10.46 0.19 19.66
C LEU A 63 -9.14 -0.03 20.42
N ALA A 64 -9.12 -0.88 21.43
CA ALA A 64 -7.89 -1.22 22.14
C ALA A 64 -6.87 -1.93 21.22
N ALA A 65 -7.32 -2.83 20.36
CA ALA A 65 -6.45 -3.49 19.38
C ALA A 65 -5.90 -2.48 18.36
N HIS A 66 -6.70 -1.49 17.93
CA HIS A 66 -6.24 -0.43 17.02
C HIS A 66 -5.18 0.45 17.69
N LYS A 67 -5.44 0.90 18.91
CA LYS A 67 -4.47 1.67 19.69
C LYS A 67 -3.15 0.92 19.92
N GLY A 68 -3.21 -0.36 20.29
CA GLY A 68 -2.02 -1.20 20.43
C GLY A 68 -1.26 -1.39 19.11
N TRP A 69 -1.98 -1.40 17.97
CA TRP A 69 -1.37 -1.42 16.66
C TRP A 69 -0.68 -0.10 16.31
N GLU A 70 -1.30 1.05 16.62
CA GLU A 70 -0.70 2.36 16.41
C GLU A 70 0.58 2.55 17.23
N GLU A 71 0.58 2.09 18.49
CA GLU A 71 1.78 2.10 19.36
C GLU A 71 2.89 1.18 18.80
N ALA A 72 2.54 0.09 18.12
CA ALA A 72 3.47 -0.84 17.48
C ALA A 72 3.90 -0.38 16.06
N TRP A 73 3.30 0.67 15.53
CA TRP A 73 3.61 1.18 14.19
C TRP A 73 5.02 1.76 14.14
N THR A 74 5.78 1.40 13.11
CA THR A 74 7.16 1.82 12.91
C THR A 74 7.38 2.43 11.52
N GLU A 75 8.48 3.15 11.35
CA GLU A 75 8.90 3.65 10.03
C GLU A 75 9.06 2.53 9.00
N GLU A 76 9.42 1.31 9.43
CA GLU A 76 9.49 0.15 8.54
C GLU A 76 8.12 -0.23 8.01
N HIS A 77 7.08 -0.23 8.87
CA HIS A 77 5.70 -0.47 8.45
C HIS A 77 5.25 0.59 7.43
N ALA A 78 5.49 1.87 7.72
CA ALA A 78 5.15 2.98 6.83
C ALA A 78 5.86 2.86 5.47
N LYS A 79 7.17 2.60 5.46
CA LYS A 79 7.96 2.39 4.24
C LYS A 79 7.42 1.23 3.40
N ARG A 80 7.12 0.10 4.03
CA ARG A 80 6.55 -1.07 3.34
C ARG A 80 5.18 -0.75 2.75
N LEU A 81 4.33 -0.05 3.50
CA LEU A 81 3.02 0.39 3.01
C LEU A 81 3.16 1.30 1.79
N GLN A 82 4.01 2.31 1.84
CA GLN A 82 4.25 3.25 0.73
C GLN A 82 4.74 2.55 -0.53
N ILE A 83 5.69 1.61 -0.42
CA ILE A 83 6.19 0.83 -1.57
C ILE A 83 5.05 0.05 -2.23
N VAL A 84 4.23 -0.62 -1.44
CA VAL A 84 3.14 -1.45 -1.94
C VAL A 84 1.99 -0.61 -2.45
N ALA A 85 1.67 0.51 -1.80
CA ALA A 85 0.65 1.46 -2.26
C ALA A 85 1.03 2.07 -3.62
N ALA A 86 2.28 2.47 -3.82
CA ALA A 86 2.77 2.97 -5.11
C ALA A 86 2.63 1.93 -6.24
N TYR A 87 2.86 0.65 -5.93
CA TYR A 87 2.63 -0.44 -6.88
C TYR A 87 1.15 -0.61 -7.19
N TYR A 88 0.27 -0.66 -6.18
CA TYR A 88 -1.16 -0.87 -6.37
C TYR A 88 -1.89 0.33 -6.94
N TYR A 89 -1.41 1.55 -6.74
CA TYR A 89 -1.92 2.75 -7.40
C TYR A 89 -2.00 2.57 -8.92
N ARG A 90 -1.01 1.93 -9.52
CA ARG A 90 -0.95 1.66 -10.96
C ARG A 90 -1.81 0.48 -11.40
N ASN A 91 -2.12 -0.42 -10.50
CA ASN A 91 -2.82 -1.68 -10.81
C ASN A 91 -4.31 -1.65 -10.42
N GLY A 92 -4.78 -0.59 -9.76
CA GLY A 92 -6.19 -0.40 -9.40
C GLY A 92 -6.72 -1.30 -8.28
N TYR A 93 -5.85 -2.01 -7.53
CA TYR A 93 -6.25 -2.82 -6.38
C TYR A 93 -6.09 -2.03 -5.08
N PHE A 94 -6.87 -2.39 -4.04
CA PHE A 94 -6.84 -1.76 -2.71
C PHE A 94 -7.04 -0.25 -2.73
N GLN A 95 -7.92 0.25 -3.61
CA GLN A 95 -8.06 1.68 -3.93
C GLN A 95 -8.28 2.56 -2.70
N SER A 96 -9.10 2.14 -1.72
CA SER A 96 -9.33 2.91 -0.49
C SER A 96 -8.07 3.07 0.34
N ILE A 97 -7.33 1.98 0.59
CA ILE A 97 -6.07 2.00 1.34
C ILE A 97 -5.02 2.82 0.59
N VAL A 98 -4.91 2.63 -0.72
CA VAL A 98 -3.99 3.39 -1.59
C VAL A 98 -4.30 4.88 -1.55
N ALA A 99 -5.57 5.26 -1.68
CA ALA A 99 -5.99 6.66 -1.65
C ALA A 99 -5.65 7.32 -0.30
N SER A 100 -5.95 6.67 0.82
CA SER A 100 -5.59 7.18 2.16
C SER A 100 -4.07 7.33 2.32
N THR A 101 -3.28 6.31 1.93
CA THR A 101 -1.81 6.36 2.00
C THR A 101 -1.20 7.46 1.13
N MET A 102 -1.81 7.78 -0.03
CA MET A 102 -1.33 8.83 -0.94
C MET A 102 -1.77 10.23 -0.50
N ALA A 103 -2.91 10.34 0.16
CA ALA A 103 -3.42 11.61 0.67
C ALA A 103 -2.69 12.06 1.94
N ASP A 104 -2.30 11.12 2.79
CA ASP A 104 -1.62 11.38 4.06
C ASP A 104 -0.52 10.32 4.28
N SER A 105 0.73 10.77 4.32
CA SER A 105 1.91 9.91 4.55
C SER A 105 1.97 9.34 5.97
N ASP A 106 1.31 9.99 6.92
CA ASP A 106 1.30 9.63 8.34
C ASP A 106 0.08 8.78 8.71
N TRP A 107 -0.83 8.56 7.75
CA TRP A 107 -2.00 7.72 7.95
C TRP A 107 -1.61 6.28 8.30
N ILE A 108 -2.15 5.79 9.42
CA ILE A 108 -1.96 4.43 9.90
C ILE A 108 -3.19 3.58 9.54
N PRO A 109 -3.06 2.57 8.68
CA PRO A 109 -4.16 1.63 8.39
C PRO A 109 -4.43 0.74 9.59
N THR A 110 -5.62 0.15 9.67
CA THR A 110 -5.85 -0.93 10.63
C THR A 110 -4.91 -2.11 10.34
N GLN A 111 -4.59 -2.90 11.37
CA GLN A 111 -3.74 -4.10 11.22
C GLN A 111 -4.26 -5.04 10.12
N LYS A 112 -5.58 -5.20 10.00
CA LYS A 112 -6.23 -6.00 8.96
C LYS A 112 -5.98 -5.43 7.56
N GLN A 113 -6.12 -4.12 7.38
CA GLN A 113 -5.86 -3.44 6.12
C GLN A 113 -4.37 -3.57 5.72
N TYR A 114 -3.47 -3.32 6.67
CA TYR A 114 -2.03 -3.47 6.45
C TYR A 114 -1.67 -4.90 6.04
N SER A 115 -2.17 -5.89 6.77
CA SER A 115 -1.93 -7.31 6.45
C SER A 115 -2.50 -7.70 5.09
N ALA A 116 -3.67 -7.19 4.72
CA ALA A 116 -4.28 -7.47 3.42
C ALA A 116 -3.47 -6.90 2.26
N ILE A 117 -3.04 -5.63 2.35
CA ILE A 117 -2.30 -4.99 1.27
C ILE A 117 -0.86 -5.47 1.17
N THR A 118 -0.16 -5.72 2.31
CA THR A 118 1.26 -6.11 2.33
C THR A 118 1.49 -7.62 2.34
N GLY A 119 0.56 -8.42 2.89
CA GLY A 119 0.75 -9.84 3.16
C GLY A 119 0.56 -10.77 1.96
N ASN A 120 -0.02 -10.30 0.86
CA ASN A 120 -0.25 -11.14 -0.30
C ASN A 120 1.02 -11.37 -1.13
N LYS A 121 1.04 -12.44 -1.94
CA LYS A 121 2.20 -12.87 -2.73
C LYS A 121 2.76 -11.81 -3.68
N PHE A 122 1.92 -10.94 -4.23
CA PHE A 122 2.35 -9.89 -5.16
C PHE A 122 3.05 -8.75 -4.41
N ALA A 123 2.47 -8.31 -3.31
CA ALA A 123 3.07 -7.32 -2.42
C ALA A 123 4.41 -7.81 -1.87
N GLN A 124 4.49 -9.05 -1.41
CA GLN A 124 5.75 -9.63 -0.90
C GLN A 124 6.84 -9.66 -1.99
N ALA A 125 6.50 -10.00 -3.22
CA ALA A 125 7.44 -9.97 -4.32
C ALA A 125 7.90 -8.53 -4.67
N VAL A 126 7.00 -7.54 -4.58
CA VAL A 126 7.34 -6.12 -4.76
C VAL A 126 8.26 -5.63 -3.66
N LEU A 127 7.96 -5.96 -2.40
CA LEU A 127 8.80 -5.62 -1.24
C LEU A 127 10.20 -6.23 -1.37
N THR A 128 10.30 -7.51 -1.73
CA THR A 128 11.57 -8.17 -2.02
C THR A 128 12.35 -7.43 -3.11
N ASN A 129 11.72 -7.14 -4.24
CA ASN A 129 12.38 -6.40 -5.32
C ASN A 129 12.82 -4.98 -4.90
N SER A 130 12.09 -4.32 -4.00
CA SER A 130 12.42 -2.97 -3.56
C SER A 130 13.50 -2.94 -2.48
N LEU A 131 13.36 -3.80 -1.46
CA LEU A 131 14.15 -3.74 -0.22
C LEU A 131 15.44 -4.56 -0.27
N ASP A 132 15.50 -5.62 -1.09
CA ASP A 132 16.70 -6.45 -1.20
C ASP A 132 17.89 -5.65 -1.73
N GLU A 133 19.09 -6.09 -1.38
CA GLU A 133 20.35 -5.54 -1.88
C GLU A 133 20.40 -5.56 -3.42
N PRO A 134 20.84 -4.47 -4.06
CA PRO A 134 21.02 -4.41 -5.49
C PRO A 134 22.06 -5.42 -5.97
N LYS A 135 21.72 -6.23 -6.96
CA LYS A 135 22.64 -7.21 -7.56
C LYS A 135 23.80 -6.57 -8.30
N PHE A 136 23.60 -5.36 -8.80
CA PHE A 136 24.62 -4.59 -9.52
C PHE A 136 24.91 -3.32 -8.72
N ALA A 137 26.15 -3.18 -8.26
CA ALA A 137 26.59 -1.99 -7.54
C ALA A 137 26.66 -0.77 -8.47
N ALA A 138 26.44 0.42 -7.91
CA ALA A 138 26.70 1.67 -8.63
C ALA A 138 28.14 1.71 -9.14
N ALA A 139 28.38 2.41 -10.25
CA ALA A 139 29.66 2.50 -10.96
C ALA A 139 30.20 1.13 -11.48
N SER A 140 29.43 0.05 -11.42
CA SER A 140 29.80 -1.23 -12.03
C SER A 140 29.31 -1.34 -13.46
N MET A 141 29.95 -2.21 -14.25
CA MET A 141 29.54 -2.52 -15.62
C MET A 141 28.61 -3.73 -15.66
N ALA A 142 27.53 -3.58 -16.37
CA ALA A 142 26.62 -4.68 -16.74
C ALA A 142 26.44 -4.75 -18.26
N GLU A 143 25.76 -5.77 -18.73
CA GLU A 143 25.41 -5.94 -20.15
C GLU A 143 23.91 -6.22 -20.25
N PHE A 144 23.22 -5.55 -21.15
CA PHE A 144 21.83 -5.88 -21.45
C PHE A 144 21.72 -7.31 -22.01
N ARG A 145 20.74 -8.06 -21.51
CA ARG A 145 20.43 -9.37 -22.09
C ARG A 145 19.89 -9.20 -23.51
N LYS A 146 20.07 -10.20 -24.36
CA LYS A 146 19.46 -10.21 -25.71
C LYS A 146 17.93 -10.15 -25.67
N ALA A 147 17.32 -10.73 -24.61
CA ALA A 147 15.88 -10.73 -24.37
C ALA A 147 15.40 -9.56 -23.47
N ALA A 148 16.27 -8.57 -23.20
CA ALA A 148 15.92 -7.42 -22.35
C ALA A 148 14.73 -6.62 -22.92
N ARG A 149 13.91 -6.12 -22.03
CA ARG A 149 12.73 -5.27 -22.35
C ARG A 149 13.14 -3.81 -22.51
N VAL A 150 14.17 -3.57 -23.28
CA VAL A 150 14.71 -2.26 -23.64
C VAL A 150 14.68 -2.08 -25.15
N SER A 151 14.97 -0.88 -25.64
CA SER A 151 15.08 -0.62 -27.07
C SER A 151 16.01 -1.65 -27.75
N TYR A 152 15.60 -2.12 -28.92
CA TYR A 152 16.32 -3.19 -29.64
C TYR A 152 17.81 -2.89 -29.81
N GLY A 153 18.15 -1.64 -30.13
CA GLY A 153 19.53 -1.20 -30.30
C GLY A 153 20.41 -1.25 -29.05
N LEU A 154 19.83 -1.44 -27.85
CA LEU A 154 20.58 -1.57 -26.58
C LEU A 154 20.84 -3.03 -26.20
N ARG A 155 20.13 -3.99 -26.79
CA ARG A 155 20.25 -5.41 -26.47
C ARG A 155 21.65 -5.92 -26.75
N GLY A 156 22.26 -6.59 -25.76
CA GLY A 156 23.61 -7.09 -25.84
C GLY A 156 24.70 -6.03 -25.66
N LYS A 157 24.36 -4.76 -25.52
CA LYS A 157 25.36 -3.69 -25.27
C LYS A 157 25.70 -3.59 -23.78
N PRO A 158 26.95 -3.22 -23.47
CA PRO A 158 27.35 -2.91 -22.10
C PRO A 158 26.75 -1.55 -21.65
N ALA A 159 26.56 -1.43 -20.34
CA ALA A 159 26.09 -0.21 -19.70
C ALA A 159 26.74 -0.02 -18.32
N LEU A 160 26.96 1.22 -17.93
CA LEU A 160 27.37 1.60 -16.60
C LEU A 160 26.14 1.69 -15.71
N ILE A 161 26.16 1.04 -14.56
CA ILE A 161 25.14 1.18 -13.53
C ILE A 161 25.33 2.53 -12.85
N LEU A 162 24.33 3.39 -12.93
CA LEU A 162 24.36 4.68 -12.22
C LEU A 162 23.84 4.51 -10.80
N ARG A 163 22.64 3.92 -10.65
CA ARG A 163 22.03 3.64 -9.34
C ARG A 163 20.91 2.63 -9.45
N ALA A 164 20.61 1.98 -8.33
CA ALA A 164 19.35 1.29 -8.14
C ALA A 164 18.24 2.29 -7.80
N LEU A 165 17.04 2.06 -8.30
CA LEU A 165 15.87 2.91 -8.05
C LEU A 165 14.99 2.24 -6.98
N PRO A 166 14.41 3.02 -6.04
CA PRO A 166 13.57 2.46 -4.98
C PRO A 166 12.21 1.96 -5.51
N GLU A 167 11.75 2.56 -6.60
CA GLU A 167 10.44 2.28 -7.18
C GLU A 167 10.43 0.96 -7.95
N VAL A 168 9.43 0.11 -7.67
CA VAL A 168 9.20 -1.17 -8.33
C VAL A 168 7.88 -1.13 -9.07
N LEU A 169 7.88 -1.52 -10.36
CA LEU A 169 6.69 -1.50 -11.22
C LEU A 169 6.06 -2.87 -11.41
N THR A 170 6.76 -3.93 -11.04
CA THR A 170 6.32 -5.32 -11.28
C THR A 170 6.70 -6.23 -10.12
N HIS A 171 5.81 -7.18 -9.84
CA HIS A 171 6.06 -8.25 -8.89
C HIS A 171 6.93 -9.39 -9.45
N ALA A 172 7.32 -9.33 -10.72
CA ALA A 172 8.13 -10.38 -11.33
C ALA A 172 9.53 -10.43 -10.71
N LYS A 173 10.10 -11.63 -10.61
CA LYS A 173 11.46 -11.84 -10.11
C LYS A 173 12.46 -11.00 -10.89
N GLY A 174 13.34 -10.27 -10.18
CA GLY A 174 14.30 -9.33 -10.77
C GLY A 174 13.63 -8.05 -11.29
N GLY A 175 12.52 -7.64 -10.67
CA GLY A 175 11.80 -6.39 -10.95
C GLY A 175 12.44 -5.15 -10.31
N LYS A 176 13.54 -5.27 -9.55
CA LYS A 176 14.32 -4.12 -9.06
C LYS A 176 14.78 -3.29 -10.26
N ARG A 177 14.61 -1.98 -10.17
CA ARG A 177 14.93 -1.06 -11.27
C ARG A 177 16.30 -0.43 -11.10
N TYR A 178 16.91 -0.13 -12.22
CA TYR A 178 18.18 0.56 -12.30
C TYR A 178 18.12 1.69 -13.32
N GLU A 179 18.80 2.77 -12.99
CA GLU A 179 19.20 3.78 -13.97
C GLU A 179 20.60 3.42 -14.48
N VAL A 180 20.74 3.28 -15.78
CA VAL A 180 21.99 2.84 -16.39
C VAL A 180 22.36 3.73 -17.59
N LEU A 181 23.65 3.92 -17.84
CA LEU A 181 24.15 4.64 -19.01
C LEU A 181 24.72 3.64 -20.02
N PRO A 182 24.03 3.40 -21.16
CA PRO A 182 24.55 2.51 -22.19
C PRO A 182 25.84 3.05 -22.79
N VAL A 183 26.83 2.19 -23.03
CA VAL A 183 28.07 2.62 -23.66
C VAL A 183 27.81 3.18 -25.06
N GLY A 184 28.34 4.39 -25.30
CA GLY A 184 28.11 5.13 -26.53
C GLY A 184 26.80 5.97 -26.56
N SER A 185 26.11 6.08 -25.42
CA SER A 185 24.95 6.94 -25.23
C SER A 185 25.33 8.10 -24.29
N ALA A 186 24.74 9.28 -24.55
CA ALA A 186 24.80 10.41 -23.62
C ALA A 186 23.60 10.44 -22.67
N THR A 187 22.58 9.59 -22.90
CA THR A 187 21.31 9.60 -22.15
C THR A 187 21.16 8.33 -21.35
N PRO A 188 20.94 8.43 -20.03
CA PRO A 188 20.60 7.28 -19.20
C PRO A 188 19.25 6.67 -19.60
N VAL A 189 19.10 5.38 -19.35
CA VAL A 189 17.85 4.64 -19.51
C VAL A 189 17.52 3.87 -18.24
N THR A 190 16.25 3.60 -18.01
CA THR A 190 15.81 2.74 -16.91
C THR A 190 15.56 1.33 -17.43
N CYS A 191 15.94 0.33 -16.63
CA CYS A 191 15.65 -1.08 -16.92
C CYS A 191 15.45 -1.85 -15.63
N GLU A 192 15.00 -3.09 -15.73
CA GLU A 192 14.87 -3.98 -14.58
C GLU A 192 16.11 -4.87 -14.43
N GLU A 193 16.35 -5.35 -13.21
CA GLU A 193 17.47 -6.24 -12.90
C GLU A 193 17.53 -7.47 -13.82
N ARG A 194 16.36 -8.03 -14.13
CA ARG A 194 16.24 -9.17 -15.04
C ARG A 194 16.65 -8.87 -16.48
N ASP A 195 16.73 -7.60 -16.88
CA ASP A 195 17.20 -7.17 -18.19
C ASP A 195 18.73 -7.14 -18.28
N LEU A 196 19.40 -7.19 -17.14
CA LEU A 196 20.84 -7.10 -17.03
C LEU A 196 21.49 -8.46 -16.73
N LYS A 197 22.74 -8.58 -17.09
CA LYS A 197 23.66 -9.65 -16.71
C LYS A 197 25.05 -9.06 -16.41
N LYS A 198 25.89 -9.77 -15.67
CA LYS A 198 27.27 -9.36 -15.42
C LYS A 198 27.99 -9.17 -16.76
N ALA A 199 28.70 -8.06 -16.91
CA ALA A 199 29.55 -7.81 -18.07
C ALA A 199 30.63 -8.91 -18.17
N ARG A 200 30.89 -9.40 -19.36
CA ARG A 200 31.98 -10.34 -19.60
C ARG A 200 33.32 -9.63 -19.39
N LYS A 201 34.18 -10.19 -18.57
CA LYS A 201 35.59 -9.75 -18.55
C LYS A 201 36.16 -9.95 -19.96
N ARG A 202 36.59 -8.88 -20.61
CA ARG A 202 37.37 -9.02 -21.85
C ARG A 202 38.60 -9.88 -21.51
N LYS A 203 38.77 -10.99 -22.17
CA LYS A 203 40.07 -11.68 -22.15
C LYS A 203 41.05 -10.71 -22.83
N ASN A 204 42.05 -10.27 -22.08
CA ASN A 204 43.17 -9.58 -22.70
C ASN A 204 43.79 -10.58 -23.70
N THR A 205 43.52 -10.39 -24.96
CA THR A 205 44.30 -11.03 -26.04
C THR A 205 45.64 -10.33 -26.00
N LYS A 206 46.67 -11.06 -25.50
CA LYS A 206 48.08 -10.64 -25.64
C LYS A 206 48.44 -10.64 -27.11
#